data_71656f9822fed6460aaf5df20736b997
#
_entry.id   71656f9822fed6460aaf5df20736b997
#
_cell.length_a   1.000
_cell.length_b   1.000
_cell.length_c   1.000
_cell.angle_alpha   90.00
_cell.angle_beta   90.00
_cell.angle_gamma   90.00
#
_symmetry.space_group_name_H-M   'P 1'
#
loop_
_entity.id
_entity.type
_entity.pdbx_description
1 polymer ?
#
loop_
_entity_poly.entity_id
_entity_poly.type
_entity_poly.pdbx_seq_one_letter_code
_entity_poly.pdbx_strand_id
1 'polypeptide(L)'
;MKLFTRLQQLPYRTRRLIRRIAIITAIVLAVGLLIWGCWMIWLQRYVVYTRGGASLDFGMNPLLPSGESAVEPEDPNIHFEYRDDDPNSQADLELKQLEGYYISANELADIDGVKARLKDLPKGTPIMVDVKSISGKFYYSSTVAEYRAEAIDPTKMDELIEFIDKSGFYAIAYMPALRDYNYGLHHVPDGLPTPGGWLWIDDDSCYWLNPTSQGTISYLASIITELRNIGFDEVVLYDFRFPDTTGIVFNGDKAEALATAAKTLLTTCATDRFAVSFVVDMPFEFPVGRCRMYRRNAVASQVETIATESGLETPLTHLVFLTDVHDTRFNAYGVLRPLP
;
A
#
# COMPACT_ATOMS: atom_id res chain seq x y z
N MET A 1 -33.49 48.90 -0.54
CA MET A 1 -33.46 50.07 0.35
C MET A 1 -34.86 50.55 0.84
N LYS A 2 -35.96 50.41 0.08
CA LYS A 2 -37.30 50.91 0.45
C LYS A 2 -38.04 50.11 1.56
N LEU A 3 -37.64 48.91 1.89
CA LEU A 3 -38.25 48.08 2.96
C LEU A 3 -37.77 48.47 4.39
N PHE A 4 -36.50 48.86 4.49
CA PHE A 4 -35.91 49.25 5.78
C PHE A 4 -36.49 50.58 6.33
N THR A 5 -36.79 51.52 5.44
CA THR A 5 -37.39 52.82 5.81
C THR A 5 -38.83 52.70 6.27
N ARG A 6 -39.63 51.76 5.76
CA ARG A 6 -41.02 51.53 6.23
C ARG A 6 -41.09 50.88 7.61
N LEU A 7 -40.09 50.05 8.00
CA LEU A 7 -40.03 49.43 9.31
C LEU A 7 -39.69 50.42 10.43
N GLN A 8 -39.09 51.57 10.11
CA GLN A 8 -38.80 52.64 11.10
C GLN A 8 -40.03 53.49 11.51
N GLN A 9 -41.13 53.45 10.74
CA GLN A 9 -42.35 54.23 11.02
C GLN A 9 -43.37 53.44 11.83
N LEU A 10 -43.15 52.21 12.21
CA LEU A 10 -44.05 51.36 12.97
C LEU A 10 -43.95 51.66 14.50
N PRO A 11 -45.06 51.57 15.30
CA PRO A 11 -45.01 51.66 16.74
C PRO A 11 -44.03 50.69 17.38
N TYR A 12 -43.41 51.12 18.47
CA TYR A 12 -42.37 50.36 19.18
C TYR A 12 -42.74 48.88 19.49
N ARG A 13 -44.00 48.66 19.87
CA ARG A 13 -44.58 47.35 20.21
C ARG A 13 -44.55 46.42 18.96
N THR A 14 -44.89 46.93 17.79
CA THR A 14 -44.95 46.19 16.53
C THR A 14 -43.54 45.84 16.05
N ARG A 15 -42.56 46.72 16.17
CA ARG A 15 -41.16 46.45 15.86
C ARG A 15 -40.57 45.33 16.72
N ARG A 16 -40.89 45.31 18.02
CA ARG A 16 -40.46 44.29 18.95
C ARG A 16 -41.06 42.92 18.62
N LEU A 17 -42.33 42.91 18.19
CA LEU A 17 -43.01 41.68 17.75
C LEU A 17 -42.40 41.13 16.45
N ILE A 18 -42.19 41.98 15.42
CA ILE A 18 -41.59 41.60 14.16
C ILE A 18 -40.18 41.06 14.38
N ARG A 19 -39.36 41.70 15.23
CA ARG A 19 -38.01 41.21 15.56
C ARG A 19 -38.04 39.86 16.25
N ARG A 20 -38.98 39.61 17.16
CA ARG A 20 -39.14 38.31 17.81
C ARG A 20 -39.57 37.23 16.81
N ILE A 21 -40.53 37.52 15.92
CA ILE A 21 -40.95 36.61 14.88
C ILE A 21 -39.79 36.31 13.94
N ALA A 22 -39.05 37.30 13.50
CA ALA A 22 -37.88 37.11 12.62
C ALA A 22 -36.80 36.23 13.27
N ILE A 23 -36.52 36.41 14.57
CA ILE A 23 -35.56 35.58 15.31
C ILE A 23 -36.08 34.13 15.41
N ILE A 24 -37.34 33.93 15.75
CA ILE A 24 -37.96 32.60 15.86
C ILE A 24 -37.92 31.90 14.50
N THR A 25 -38.29 32.62 13.42
CA THR A 25 -38.23 32.07 12.06
C THR A 25 -36.78 31.67 11.66
N ALA A 26 -35.80 32.52 11.99
CA ALA A 26 -34.40 32.22 11.72
C ALA A 26 -33.90 30.98 12.49
N ILE A 27 -34.33 30.84 13.76
CA ILE A 27 -34.00 29.65 14.58
C ILE A 27 -34.63 28.39 13.97
N VAL A 28 -35.91 28.45 13.59
CA VAL A 28 -36.61 27.30 12.97
C VAL A 28 -35.97 26.90 11.67
N LEU A 29 -35.55 27.86 10.83
CA LEU A 29 -34.83 27.58 9.58
C LEU A 29 -33.44 26.94 9.85
N ALA A 30 -32.72 27.47 10.85
CA ALA A 30 -31.42 26.91 11.22
C ALA A 30 -31.53 25.46 11.73
N VAL A 31 -32.51 25.17 12.58
CA VAL A 31 -32.81 23.83 13.08
C VAL A 31 -33.21 22.90 11.92
N GLY A 32 -34.04 23.38 11.00
CA GLY A 32 -34.46 22.64 9.82
C GLY A 32 -33.29 22.27 8.93
N LEU A 33 -32.34 23.20 8.72
CA LEU A 33 -31.11 22.92 7.95
C LEU A 33 -30.20 21.93 8.67
N LEU A 34 -30.09 21.97 9.99
CA LEU A 34 -29.31 20.97 10.75
C LEU A 34 -29.94 19.60 10.65
N ILE A 35 -31.24 19.48 10.82
CA ILE A 35 -31.95 18.19 10.69
C ILE A 35 -31.76 17.63 9.27
N TRP A 36 -31.91 18.50 8.26
CA TRP A 36 -31.73 18.11 6.86
C TRP A 36 -30.27 17.65 6.59
N GLY A 37 -29.26 18.37 7.11
CA GLY A 37 -27.86 17.99 7.01
C GLY A 37 -27.55 16.64 7.67
N CYS A 38 -28.05 16.43 8.90
CA CYS A 38 -27.91 15.14 9.60
C CYS A 38 -28.59 14.00 8.82
N TRP A 39 -29.76 14.28 8.25
CA TRP A 39 -30.48 13.29 7.44
C TRP A 39 -29.72 12.95 6.15
N MET A 40 -29.12 13.93 5.47
CA MET A 40 -28.29 13.71 4.29
C MET A 40 -27.04 12.88 4.62
N ILE A 41 -26.36 13.16 5.75
CA ILE A 41 -25.20 12.37 6.21
C ILE A 41 -25.63 10.92 6.54
N TRP A 42 -26.81 10.77 7.15
CA TRP A 42 -27.35 9.45 7.43
C TRP A 42 -27.69 8.67 6.15
N LEU A 43 -28.26 9.34 5.15
CA LEU A 43 -28.58 8.74 3.84
C LEU A 43 -27.35 8.29 3.06
N GLN A 44 -26.22 9.01 3.19
CA GLN A 44 -24.97 8.62 2.53
C GLN A 44 -24.47 7.22 2.91
N ARG A 45 -24.86 6.69 4.07
CA ARG A 45 -24.52 5.34 4.51
C ARG A 45 -25.20 4.23 3.70
N TYR A 46 -26.22 4.55 2.94
CA TYR A 46 -27.00 3.62 2.13
C TYR A 46 -26.82 3.83 0.61
N VAL A 47 -25.86 4.67 0.22
CA VAL A 47 -25.54 4.90 -1.20
C VAL A 47 -24.61 3.81 -1.70
N VAL A 48 -25.06 3.05 -2.67
CA VAL A 48 -24.27 2.06 -3.39
C VAL A 48 -23.94 2.61 -4.77
N TYR A 49 -22.65 2.66 -5.11
CA TYR A 49 -22.18 3.06 -6.42
C TYR A 49 -22.04 1.83 -7.31
N THR A 50 -22.82 1.78 -8.38
CA THR A 50 -22.75 0.73 -9.40
C THR A 50 -22.30 1.31 -10.73
N ARG A 51 -21.88 0.47 -11.70
CA ARG A 51 -21.50 0.93 -13.06
C ARG A 51 -22.60 1.70 -13.79
N GLY A 52 -23.84 1.63 -13.32
CA GLY A 52 -25.01 2.36 -13.87
C GLY A 52 -25.35 3.65 -13.12
N GLY A 53 -24.62 4.02 -12.07
CA GLY A 53 -24.87 5.21 -11.24
C GLY A 53 -25.00 4.90 -9.75
N ALA A 54 -25.34 5.91 -8.94
CA ALA A 54 -25.58 5.78 -7.52
C ALA A 54 -27.04 5.36 -7.26
N SER A 55 -27.25 4.35 -6.43
CA SER A 55 -28.58 3.91 -5.95
C SER A 55 -28.59 3.83 -4.42
N LEU A 56 -29.78 3.98 -3.82
CA LEU A 56 -29.97 3.85 -2.38
C LEU A 56 -30.46 2.43 -2.08
N ASP A 57 -29.69 1.69 -1.29
CA ASP A 57 -30.05 0.35 -0.81
C ASP A 57 -30.25 0.38 0.71
N PHE A 58 -31.49 0.34 1.15
CA PHE A 58 -31.86 0.31 2.57
C PHE A 58 -31.84 -1.10 3.18
N GLY A 59 -31.58 -2.13 2.39
CA GLY A 59 -31.40 -3.52 2.84
C GLY A 59 -30.00 -3.78 3.41
N MET A 60 -29.05 -2.89 3.15
CA MET A 60 -27.70 -2.97 3.70
C MET A 60 -27.68 -2.62 5.19
N ASN A 61 -27.03 -3.45 6.01
CA ASN A 61 -26.76 -3.10 7.41
C ASN A 61 -25.46 -2.28 7.49
N PRO A 62 -25.51 -0.95 7.72
CA PRO A 62 -24.32 -0.10 7.71
C PRO A 62 -23.37 -0.31 8.89
N LEU A 63 -23.72 -1.19 9.84
CA LEU A 63 -22.93 -1.54 11.02
C LEU A 63 -22.15 -2.83 10.84
N LEU A 64 -22.37 -3.57 9.75
CA LEU A 64 -21.56 -4.74 9.41
C LEU A 64 -20.48 -4.29 8.42
N PRO A 65 -19.20 -4.66 8.64
CA PRO A 65 -18.19 -4.49 7.61
C PRO A 65 -18.66 -5.25 6.36
N SER A 66 -18.53 -4.62 5.18
CA SER A 66 -18.94 -5.15 3.89
C SER A 66 -18.19 -6.44 3.60
N GLY A 67 -18.79 -7.56 3.93
CA GLY A 67 -18.14 -8.85 3.84
C GLY A 67 -19.10 -10.00 4.08
N GLU A 68 -20.37 -9.88 3.61
CA GLU A 68 -21.23 -11.04 3.39
C GLU A 68 -22.52 -10.58 2.70
N SER A 69 -22.44 -10.37 1.41
CA SER A 69 -23.56 -10.65 0.52
C SER A 69 -23.02 -11.65 -0.48
N ALA A 70 -23.20 -12.91 -0.13
CA ALA A 70 -23.14 -13.98 -1.10
C ALA A 70 -24.32 -13.81 -2.08
N VAL A 71 -24.17 -12.92 -3.04
CA VAL A 71 -24.74 -13.13 -4.35
C VAL A 71 -23.72 -14.02 -5.04
N GLU A 72 -24.05 -15.31 -5.11
CA GLU A 72 -23.39 -16.24 -5.99
C GLU A 72 -23.37 -15.61 -7.38
N PRO A 73 -22.22 -15.20 -7.93
CA PRO A 73 -22.19 -14.68 -9.29
C PRO A 73 -22.53 -15.84 -10.19
N GLU A 74 -23.56 -15.69 -11.01
CA GLU A 74 -23.76 -16.55 -12.17
C GLU A 74 -22.44 -16.56 -12.94
N ASP A 75 -21.90 -17.76 -13.06
CA ASP A 75 -20.65 -18.18 -13.65
C ASP A 75 -20.34 -17.42 -14.97
N PRO A 76 -19.49 -16.38 -14.97
CA PRO A 76 -18.89 -16.01 -16.22
C PRO A 76 -17.90 -17.13 -16.48
N ASN A 77 -18.01 -17.78 -17.60
CA ASN A 77 -17.14 -18.80 -18.15
C ASN A 77 -15.73 -18.21 -18.35
N ILE A 78 -15.08 -17.86 -17.24
CA ILE A 78 -13.68 -17.49 -17.17
C ILE A 78 -12.95 -18.81 -17.07
N HIS A 79 -12.54 -19.35 -18.21
CA HIS A 79 -11.50 -20.35 -18.25
C HIS A 79 -10.26 -19.74 -17.62
N PHE A 80 -10.06 -20.05 -16.32
CA PHE A 80 -8.73 -20.05 -15.79
C PHE A 80 -8.01 -21.21 -16.49
N GLU A 81 -7.19 -20.90 -17.46
CA GLU A 81 -6.12 -21.83 -17.83
C GLU A 81 -5.26 -21.98 -16.58
N TYR A 82 -5.59 -22.98 -15.77
CA TYR A 82 -4.63 -23.55 -14.86
C TYR A 82 -3.46 -23.97 -15.76
N ARG A 83 -2.33 -23.28 -15.66
CA ARG A 83 -1.07 -23.82 -16.14
C ARG A 83 -1.01 -25.23 -15.55
N ASP A 84 -1.06 -26.25 -16.40
CA ASP A 84 -0.77 -27.63 -16.04
C ASP A 84 0.66 -27.63 -15.54
N ASP A 85 0.82 -27.39 -14.25
CA ASP A 85 2.05 -27.64 -13.56
C ASP A 85 2.27 -29.11 -13.65
N ASP A 86 3.35 -29.51 -14.30
CA ASP A 86 3.84 -30.88 -14.35
C ASP A 86 3.69 -31.49 -12.95
N PRO A 87 2.80 -32.49 -12.72
CA PRO A 87 2.60 -33.09 -11.41
C PRO A 87 3.87 -33.74 -10.84
N ASN A 88 4.96 -33.80 -11.63
CA ASN A 88 6.28 -34.25 -11.23
C ASN A 88 7.24 -33.12 -10.86
N SER A 89 6.90 -31.86 -11.04
CA SER A 89 7.61 -30.80 -10.39
C SER A 89 7.13 -30.73 -8.93
N GLN A 90 7.80 -31.45 -8.03
CA GLN A 90 7.84 -31.04 -6.63
C GLN A 90 8.25 -29.58 -6.67
N ALA A 91 7.28 -28.67 -6.50
CA ALA A 91 7.56 -27.26 -6.38
C ALA A 91 8.61 -27.15 -5.28
N ASP A 92 9.78 -26.60 -5.60
CA ASP A 92 10.80 -26.29 -4.63
C ASP A 92 10.17 -25.31 -3.64
N LEU A 93 9.54 -25.85 -2.60
CA LEU A 93 8.86 -25.09 -1.55
C LEU A 93 9.84 -24.24 -0.74
N GLU A 94 11.13 -24.54 -0.86
CA GLU A 94 12.19 -23.82 -0.18
C GLU A 94 12.66 -22.60 -0.98
N LEU A 95 12.91 -21.52 -0.26
CA LEU A 95 13.49 -20.31 -0.84
C LEU A 95 14.95 -20.58 -1.22
N LYS A 96 15.29 -20.32 -2.49
CA LYS A 96 16.67 -20.44 -3.00
C LYS A 96 17.45 -19.17 -2.71
N GLN A 97 18.78 -19.28 -2.65
CA GLN A 97 19.66 -18.12 -2.65
C GLN A 97 19.42 -17.30 -3.92
N LEU A 98 19.31 -16.00 -3.78
CA LEU A 98 19.09 -15.09 -4.92
C LEU A 98 20.43 -14.55 -5.42
N GLU A 99 20.62 -14.60 -6.74
CA GLU A 99 21.67 -13.86 -7.44
C GLU A 99 21.03 -13.23 -8.68
N GLY A 100 20.86 -11.91 -8.66
CA GLY A 100 20.11 -11.25 -9.72
C GLY A 100 20.27 -9.73 -9.72
N TYR A 101 19.26 -9.06 -10.28
CA TYR A 101 19.33 -7.65 -10.58
C TYR A 101 18.11 -6.89 -10.05
N TYR A 102 18.30 -5.60 -9.78
CA TYR A 102 17.21 -4.70 -9.52
C TYR A 102 17.14 -3.58 -10.55
N ILE A 103 15.94 -3.18 -10.89
CA ILE A 103 15.59 -2.12 -11.82
C ILE A 103 14.89 -1.02 -11.02
N SER A 104 15.55 0.13 -10.94
CA SER A 104 15.04 1.28 -10.22
C SER A 104 13.99 2.06 -11.04
N ALA A 105 13.16 2.87 -10.37
CA ALA A 105 12.20 3.74 -11.02
C ALA A 105 12.81 4.66 -12.08
N ASN A 106 14.07 5.08 -11.92
CA ASN A 106 14.76 5.91 -12.91
C ASN A 106 15.02 5.16 -14.22
N GLU A 107 15.30 3.85 -14.15
CA GLU A 107 15.53 3.01 -15.34
C GLU A 107 14.21 2.70 -16.06
N LEU A 108 13.08 2.70 -15.35
CA LEU A 108 11.76 2.50 -15.93
C LEU A 108 11.30 3.65 -16.86
N ALA A 109 12.03 4.76 -16.90
CA ALA A 109 11.83 5.79 -17.92
C ALA A 109 12.15 5.27 -19.35
N ASP A 110 13.01 4.23 -19.46
CA ASP A 110 13.36 3.54 -20.72
C ASP A 110 13.07 2.04 -20.62
N ILE A 111 11.81 1.67 -20.57
CA ILE A 111 11.35 0.27 -20.45
C ILE A 111 11.82 -0.60 -21.63
N ASP A 112 11.89 -0.03 -22.84
CA ASP A 112 12.34 -0.76 -24.01
C ASP A 112 13.83 -1.12 -23.92
N GLY A 113 14.66 -0.19 -23.40
CA GLY A 113 16.04 -0.44 -23.07
C GLY A 113 16.24 -1.50 -21.96
N VAL A 114 15.37 -1.44 -20.93
CA VAL A 114 15.34 -2.47 -19.87
C VAL A 114 15.03 -3.85 -20.46
N LYS A 115 13.96 -3.99 -21.26
CA LYS A 115 13.61 -5.26 -21.93
C LYS A 115 14.75 -5.80 -22.79
N ALA A 116 15.49 -4.93 -23.49
CA ALA A 116 16.62 -5.33 -24.31
C ALA A 116 17.74 -5.94 -23.47
N ARG A 117 18.09 -5.35 -22.33
CA ARG A 117 19.11 -5.86 -21.40
C ARG A 117 18.72 -7.19 -20.74
N LEU A 118 17.42 -7.37 -20.44
CA LEU A 118 16.91 -8.59 -19.83
C LEU A 118 16.94 -9.81 -20.77
N LYS A 119 16.87 -9.62 -22.10
CA LYS A 119 16.77 -10.73 -23.08
C LYS A 119 17.93 -11.73 -23.02
N ASP A 120 19.11 -11.25 -22.65
CA ASP A 120 20.33 -12.07 -22.65
C ASP A 120 20.56 -12.80 -21.31
N LEU A 121 19.68 -12.57 -20.32
CA LEU A 121 19.80 -13.18 -19.00
C LEU A 121 19.22 -14.60 -18.98
N PRO A 122 19.80 -15.51 -18.16
CA PRO A 122 19.30 -16.87 -17.99
C PRO A 122 17.89 -16.90 -17.39
N LYS A 123 17.10 -17.92 -17.73
CA LYS A 123 15.84 -18.19 -17.05
C LYS A 123 16.08 -18.45 -15.56
N GLY A 124 15.13 -18.03 -14.73
CA GLY A 124 15.22 -18.14 -13.28
C GLY A 124 16.05 -17.05 -12.62
N THR A 125 16.68 -16.12 -13.39
CA THR A 125 17.37 -14.98 -12.81
C THR A 125 16.39 -14.12 -12.04
N PRO A 126 16.67 -13.77 -10.77
CA PRO A 126 15.85 -12.85 -9.99
C PRO A 126 15.90 -11.43 -10.56
N ILE A 127 14.73 -10.85 -10.84
CA ILE A 127 14.58 -9.48 -11.33
C ILE A 127 13.67 -8.73 -10.40
N MET A 128 14.22 -7.79 -9.66
CA MET A 128 13.47 -6.88 -8.79
C MET A 128 13.13 -5.59 -9.54
N VAL A 129 11.90 -5.13 -9.43
CA VAL A 129 11.42 -3.93 -10.12
C VAL A 129 10.66 -3.04 -9.14
N ASP A 130 10.95 -1.74 -9.18
CA ASP A 130 10.13 -0.73 -8.49
C ASP A 130 8.72 -0.71 -9.07
N VAL A 131 7.69 -0.84 -8.23
CA VAL A 131 6.29 -0.84 -8.67
C VAL A 131 5.47 0.33 -8.14
N LYS A 132 5.99 1.06 -7.14
CA LYS A 132 5.29 2.17 -6.49
C LYS A 132 6.29 3.14 -5.87
N SER A 133 5.97 4.44 -5.89
CA SER A 133 6.75 5.50 -5.24
C SER A 133 6.29 5.78 -3.80
N ILE A 134 7.13 6.45 -3.01
CA ILE A 134 6.77 7.00 -1.70
C ILE A 134 5.67 8.07 -1.76
N SER A 135 5.47 8.70 -2.92
CA SER A 135 4.34 9.62 -3.13
C SER A 135 3.00 8.89 -3.31
N GLY A 136 2.96 7.56 -3.25
CA GLY A 136 1.75 6.75 -3.43
C GLY A 136 1.32 6.63 -4.89
N LYS A 137 2.22 6.88 -5.85
CA LYS A 137 1.95 6.72 -7.28
C LYS A 137 2.45 5.36 -7.74
N PHE A 138 1.58 4.63 -8.42
CA PHE A 138 1.87 3.30 -8.96
C PHE A 138 2.44 3.42 -10.37
N TYR A 139 3.33 2.50 -10.73
CA TYR A 139 3.99 2.49 -12.03
C TYR A 139 3.30 1.58 -13.04
N TYR A 140 2.40 0.68 -12.60
CA TYR A 140 1.62 -0.26 -13.39
C TYR A 140 0.12 0.04 -13.32
N SER A 141 -0.71 -0.66 -14.09
CA SER A 141 -2.17 -0.50 -14.09
C SER A 141 -2.80 -1.19 -12.88
N SER A 142 -2.65 -0.57 -11.71
CA SER A 142 -3.25 -1.07 -10.47
C SER A 142 -4.74 -0.78 -10.40
N THR A 143 -5.51 -1.69 -9.81
CA THR A 143 -6.92 -1.53 -9.45
C THR A 143 -7.08 -0.95 -8.03
N VAL A 144 -6.04 -1.05 -7.20
CA VAL A 144 -5.97 -0.47 -5.85
C VAL A 144 -5.55 0.99 -5.90
N ALA A 145 -4.82 1.38 -6.97
CA ALA A 145 -4.24 2.70 -7.10
C ALA A 145 -5.28 3.77 -7.42
N GLU A 146 -5.36 4.79 -6.58
CA GLU A 146 -6.05 6.04 -6.89
C GLU A 146 -5.19 6.97 -7.77
N TYR A 147 -3.86 6.83 -7.69
CA TYR A 147 -2.90 7.74 -8.36
C TYR A 147 -1.83 6.97 -9.14
N ARG A 148 -1.51 7.46 -10.34
CA ARG A 148 -0.48 6.90 -11.23
C ARG A 148 0.69 7.86 -11.39
N ALA A 149 1.89 7.31 -11.63
CA ALA A 149 3.05 8.11 -11.96
C ALA A 149 2.95 8.65 -13.39
N GLU A 150 3.19 9.96 -13.56
CA GLU A 150 3.12 10.61 -14.88
C GLU A 150 4.34 10.28 -15.76
N ALA A 151 5.49 9.98 -15.12
CA ALA A 151 6.76 9.76 -15.81
C ALA A 151 6.93 8.33 -16.36
N ILE A 152 6.09 7.38 -15.95
CA ILE A 152 6.15 5.98 -16.35
C ILE A 152 4.81 5.62 -17.00
N ASP A 153 4.88 5.11 -18.23
CA ASP A 153 3.69 4.62 -18.93
C ASP A 153 3.24 3.28 -18.30
N PRO A 154 2.09 3.23 -17.63
CA PRO A 154 1.64 2.02 -16.96
C PRO A 154 1.39 0.86 -17.93
N THR A 155 1.00 1.14 -19.18
CA THR A 155 0.81 0.09 -20.19
C THR A 155 2.13 -0.57 -20.56
N LYS A 156 3.19 0.21 -20.72
CA LYS A 156 4.54 -0.33 -20.97
C LYS A 156 5.09 -1.09 -19.76
N MET A 157 4.75 -0.62 -18.56
CA MET A 157 5.13 -1.33 -17.33
C MET A 157 4.41 -2.69 -17.22
N ASP A 158 3.10 -2.74 -17.53
CA ASP A 158 2.34 -3.99 -17.58
C ASP A 158 2.97 -4.97 -18.60
N GLU A 159 3.37 -4.47 -19.77
CA GLU A 159 4.10 -5.28 -20.76
C GLU A 159 5.48 -5.75 -20.28
N LEU A 160 6.18 -4.96 -19.45
CA LEU A 160 7.43 -5.37 -18.83
C LEU A 160 7.22 -6.50 -17.82
N ILE A 161 6.21 -6.37 -16.96
CA ILE A 161 5.84 -7.39 -15.97
C ILE A 161 5.49 -8.70 -16.69
N GLU A 162 4.64 -8.62 -17.71
CA GLU A 162 4.28 -9.79 -18.53
C GLU A 162 5.51 -10.40 -19.22
N PHE A 163 6.44 -9.59 -19.70
CA PHE A 163 7.69 -10.06 -20.32
C PHE A 163 8.57 -10.80 -19.29
N ILE A 164 8.70 -10.27 -18.07
CA ILE A 164 9.48 -10.89 -16.98
C ILE A 164 8.89 -12.27 -16.65
N ASP A 165 7.58 -12.35 -16.44
CA ASP A 165 6.88 -13.61 -16.14
C ASP A 165 7.01 -14.63 -17.28
N LYS A 166 6.69 -14.26 -18.53
CA LYS A 166 6.77 -15.14 -19.69
C LYS A 166 8.18 -15.62 -20.03
N SER A 167 9.20 -14.82 -19.70
CA SER A 167 10.60 -15.20 -19.89
C SER A 167 11.09 -16.19 -18.84
N GLY A 168 10.30 -16.45 -17.80
CA GLY A 168 10.61 -17.38 -16.72
C GLY A 168 11.67 -16.85 -15.77
N PHE A 169 11.73 -15.55 -15.55
CA PHE A 169 12.49 -14.90 -14.48
C PHE A 169 11.79 -15.09 -13.14
N TYR A 170 12.53 -14.96 -12.04
CA TYR A 170 11.93 -14.85 -10.72
C TYR A 170 11.59 -13.37 -10.47
N ALA A 171 10.31 -13.04 -10.57
CA ALA A 171 9.83 -11.66 -10.54
C ALA A 171 9.64 -11.14 -9.11
N ILE A 172 10.33 -10.04 -8.76
CA ILE A 172 10.28 -9.43 -7.42
C ILE A 172 9.74 -8.01 -7.54
N ALA A 173 8.61 -7.73 -6.88
CA ALA A 173 8.08 -6.38 -6.76
C ALA A 173 8.72 -5.65 -5.57
N TYR A 174 9.17 -4.41 -5.78
CA TYR A 174 9.79 -3.58 -4.74
C TYR A 174 8.96 -2.32 -4.50
N MET A 175 8.49 -2.10 -3.27
CA MET A 175 7.60 -0.99 -2.97
C MET A 175 7.74 -0.46 -1.54
N PRO A 176 7.47 0.85 -1.31
CA PRO A 176 7.38 1.40 0.03
C PRO A 176 6.16 0.85 0.75
N ALA A 177 6.32 0.52 2.02
CA ALA A 177 5.24 -0.01 2.86
C ALA A 177 4.55 1.08 3.68
N LEU A 178 5.24 1.58 4.72
CA LEU A 178 4.66 2.49 5.70
C LEU A 178 4.88 3.98 5.36
N ARG A 179 5.42 4.28 4.20
CA ARG A 179 5.67 5.63 3.71
C ARG A 179 4.88 5.87 2.43
N ASP A 180 3.81 6.68 2.53
CA ASP A 180 2.90 6.92 1.41
C ASP A 180 2.19 8.26 1.56
N TYR A 181 2.50 9.20 0.66
CA TYR A 181 1.90 10.52 0.68
C TYR A 181 0.39 10.48 0.35
N ASN A 182 0.02 9.85 -0.76
CA ASN A 182 -1.35 9.88 -1.23
C ASN A 182 -2.30 9.11 -0.31
N TYR A 183 -1.92 7.90 0.09
CA TYR A 183 -2.75 7.13 1.01
C TYR A 183 -2.89 7.86 2.36
N GLY A 184 -1.78 8.33 2.95
CA GLY A 184 -1.82 9.05 4.22
C GLY A 184 -2.67 10.33 4.17
N LEU A 185 -2.62 11.08 3.05
CA LEU A 185 -3.42 12.28 2.87
C LEU A 185 -4.93 12.01 2.93
N HIS A 186 -5.40 10.91 2.35
CA HIS A 186 -6.82 10.57 2.24
C HIS A 186 -7.32 9.66 3.36
N HIS A 187 -6.41 8.96 4.05
CA HIS A 187 -6.70 8.02 5.14
C HIS A 187 -6.06 8.46 6.46
N VAL A 188 -6.41 9.66 6.91
CA VAL A 188 -5.84 10.30 8.12
C VAL A 188 -5.83 9.39 9.36
N PRO A 189 -6.86 8.56 9.65
CA PRO A 189 -6.84 7.65 10.80
C PRO A 189 -5.76 6.57 10.74
N ASP A 190 -5.24 6.28 9.55
CA ASP A 190 -4.23 5.23 9.31
C ASP A 190 -2.80 5.77 9.40
N GLY A 191 -2.61 7.07 9.51
CA GLY A 191 -1.30 7.70 9.61
C GLY A 191 -0.79 7.85 11.04
N LEU A 192 0.51 8.12 11.18
CA LEU A 192 1.13 8.42 12.47
C LEU A 192 0.86 9.87 12.88
N PRO A 193 0.23 10.12 14.04
CA PRO A 193 -0.11 11.47 14.48
C PRO A 193 1.07 12.16 15.17
N THR A 194 1.08 13.50 15.09
CA THR A 194 1.88 14.39 15.93
C THR A 194 1.20 14.61 17.30
N PRO A 195 1.90 15.16 18.31
CA PRO A 195 1.29 15.56 19.58
C PRO A 195 0.12 16.58 19.43
N GLY A 196 0.09 17.33 18.32
CA GLY A 196 -0.99 18.25 18.00
C GLY A 196 -2.20 17.60 17.31
N GLY A 197 -2.19 16.29 17.08
CA GLY A 197 -3.27 15.54 16.44
C GLY A 197 -3.27 15.62 14.91
N TRP A 198 -2.27 16.25 14.29
CA TRP A 198 -2.09 16.28 12.84
C TRP A 198 -1.26 15.05 12.41
N LEU A 199 -1.36 14.68 11.13
CA LEU A 199 -0.45 13.67 10.57
C LEU A 199 0.98 14.20 10.56
N TRP A 200 1.91 13.33 10.94
CA TRP A 200 3.32 13.62 10.83
C TRP A 200 3.78 13.50 9.36
N ILE A 201 4.56 14.47 8.91
CA ILE A 201 5.14 14.53 7.57
C ILE A 201 6.65 14.63 7.68
N ASP A 202 7.37 13.90 6.85
CA ASP A 202 8.83 13.90 6.82
C ASP A 202 9.41 14.99 5.91
N ASP A 203 10.75 15.05 5.83
CA ASP A 203 11.47 16.06 5.04
C ASP A 203 11.25 15.92 3.53
N ASP A 204 10.84 14.72 3.05
CA ASP A 204 10.44 14.49 1.65
C ASP A 204 8.96 14.76 1.41
N SER A 205 8.30 15.40 2.39
CA SER A 205 6.86 15.71 2.34
C SER A 205 5.97 14.47 2.24
N CYS A 206 6.37 13.33 2.82
CA CYS A 206 5.58 12.11 2.84
C CYS A 206 4.98 11.84 4.22
N TYR A 207 3.76 11.29 4.24
CA TYR A 207 3.13 10.76 5.43
C TYR A 207 3.63 9.35 5.74
N TRP A 208 3.58 9.00 7.02
CA TRP A 208 3.93 7.67 7.50
C TRP A 208 2.72 6.99 8.09
N LEU A 209 2.50 5.75 7.68
CA LEU A 209 1.35 4.95 8.06
C LEU A 209 1.60 4.22 9.39
N ASN A 210 0.55 4.05 10.15
CA ASN A 210 0.59 3.31 11.41
C ASN A 210 0.48 1.80 11.14
N PRO A 211 1.52 0.99 11.45
CA PRO A 211 1.49 -0.45 11.22
C PRO A 211 0.44 -1.20 12.05
N THR A 212 -0.11 -0.57 13.11
CA THR A 212 -1.19 -1.18 13.91
C THR A 212 -2.58 -0.83 13.40
N SER A 213 -2.70 0.06 12.40
CA SER A 213 -4.00 0.37 11.80
C SER A 213 -4.46 -0.75 10.88
N GLN A 214 -5.72 -1.17 11.04
CA GLN A 214 -6.36 -2.14 10.17
C GLN A 214 -6.44 -1.63 8.72
N GLY A 215 -6.67 -0.32 8.53
CA GLY A 215 -6.69 0.30 7.20
C GLY A 215 -5.34 0.17 6.50
N THR A 216 -4.22 0.46 7.19
CA THR A 216 -2.87 0.28 6.67
C THR A 216 -2.62 -1.17 6.25
N ILE A 217 -2.94 -2.13 7.11
CA ILE A 217 -2.72 -3.56 6.81
C ILE A 217 -3.59 -4.02 5.64
N SER A 218 -4.86 -3.62 5.58
CA SER A 218 -5.76 -3.96 4.47
C SER A 218 -5.30 -3.36 3.15
N TYR A 219 -4.81 -2.12 3.16
CA TYR A 219 -4.25 -1.44 1.99
C TYR A 219 -3.03 -2.19 1.45
N LEU A 220 -2.05 -2.48 2.31
CA LEU A 220 -0.86 -3.24 1.92
C LEU A 220 -1.21 -4.63 1.41
N ALA A 221 -2.09 -5.36 2.11
CA ALA A 221 -2.53 -6.69 1.70
C ALA A 221 -3.22 -6.69 0.33
N SER A 222 -4.01 -5.66 0.01
CA SER A 222 -4.66 -5.50 -1.29
C SER A 222 -3.63 -5.34 -2.41
N ILE A 223 -2.62 -4.48 -2.23
CA ILE A 223 -1.54 -4.29 -3.21
C ILE A 223 -0.74 -5.59 -3.38
N ILE A 224 -0.34 -6.24 -2.27
CA ILE A 224 0.43 -7.47 -2.30
C ILE A 224 -0.33 -8.58 -3.05
N THR A 225 -1.63 -8.68 -2.81
CA THR A 225 -2.49 -9.65 -3.50
C THR A 225 -2.59 -9.34 -5.00
N GLU A 226 -2.71 -8.07 -5.37
CA GLU A 226 -2.71 -7.64 -6.77
C GLU A 226 -1.39 -7.99 -7.46
N LEU A 227 -0.24 -7.67 -6.84
CA LEU A 227 1.09 -7.99 -7.39
C LEU A 227 1.27 -9.50 -7.62
N ARG A 228 0.84 -10.33 -6.67
CA ARG A 228 0.83 -11.78 -6.86
C ARG A 228 -0.01 -12.20 -8.07
N ASN A 229 -1.20 -11.60 -8.24
CA ASN A 229 -2.12 -11.98 -9.31
C ASN A 229 -1.64 -11.54 -10.71
N ILE A 230 -0.76 -10.54 -10.80
CA ILE A 230 -0.19 -10.07 -12.08
C ILE A 230 1.14 -10.75 -12.43
N GLY A 231 1.60 -11.75 -11.65
CA GLY A 231 2.71 -12.63 -12.00
C GLY A 231 4.02 -12.41 -11.26
N PHE A 232 4.03 -11.67 -10.15
CA PHE A 232 5.19 -11.61 -9.27
C PHE A 232 5.29 -12.87 -8.39
N ASP A 233 6.53 -13.28 -8.10
CA ASP A 233 6.87 -14.40 -7.21
C ASP A 233 7.16 -13.93 -5.78
N GLU A 234 7.52 -12.66 -5.62
CA GLU A 234 7.87 -12.07 -4.34
C GLU A 234 7.53 -10.58 -4.32
N VAL A 235 7.11 -10.07 -3.15
CA VAL A 235 7.07 -8.64 -2.86
C VAL A 235 8.07 -8.31 -1.77
N VAL A 236 8.82 -7.22 -1.94
CA VAL A 236 9.75 -6.68 -0.95
C VAL A 236 9.28 -5.32 -0.49
N LEU A 237 8.97 -5.23 0.78
CA LEU A 237 8.45 -4.04 1.44
C LEU A 237 9.60 -3.24 2.05
N TYR A 238 9.94 -2.08 1.47
CA TYR A 238 10.90 -1.15 2.07
C TYR A 238 10.19 -0.04 2.85
N ASP A 239 10.95 0.74 3.64
CA ASP A 239 10.40 1.67 4.62
C ASP A 239 9.35 0.99 5.53
N PHE A 240 9.56 -0.30 5.83
CA PHE A 240 8.80 -1.05 6.80
C PHE A 240 9.39 -0.82 8.20
N ARG A 241 9.24 0.40 8.68
CA ARG A 241 9.81 0.91 9.94
C ARG A 241 9.05 2.12 10.45
N PHE A 242 9.30 2.53 11.65
CA PHE A 242 8.91 3.85 12.12
C PHE A 242 9.91 4.91 11.63
N PRO A 243 9.47 6.16 11.43
CA PRO A 243 10.39 7.27 11.16
C PRO A 243 11.29 7.53 12.36
N ASP A 244 12.54 7.94 12.10
CA ASP A 244 13.49 8.33 13.14
C ASP A 244 13.19 9.76 13.60
N THR A 245 12.22 9.90 14.48
CA THR A 245 11.74 11.17 14.99
C THR A 245 11.10 11.04 16.36
N THR A 246 11.14 12.13 17.12
CA THR A 246 10.35 12.32 18.36
C THR A 246 9.04 13.06 18.10
N GLY A 247 8.77 13.46 16.85
CA GLY A 247 7.60 14.25 16.45
C GLY A 247 6.30 13.47 16.31
N ILE A 248 6.31 12.14 16.51
CA ILE A 248 5.13 11.28 16.43
C ILE A 248 4.65 10.84 17.81
N VAL A 249 3.34 10.60 17.94
CA VAL A 249 2.75 9.92 19.09
C VAL A 249 2.43 8.49 18.71
N PHE A 250 3.07 7.55 19.39
CA PHE A 250 2.77 6.13 19.28
C PHE A 250 2.80 5.50 20.67
N ASN A 251 1.68 4.90 21.07
CA ASN A 251 1.52 4.27 22.38
C ASN A 251 1.72 2.76 22.25
N GLY A 252 2.93 2.29 22.42
CA GLY A 252 3.28 0.87 22.33
C GLY A 252 4.75 0.66 21.99
N ASP A 253 5.16 -0.60 21.96
CA ASP A 253 6.47 -0.98 21.47
C ASP A 253 6.49 -0.97 19.94
N LYS A 254 7.43 -0.21 19.36
CA LYS A 254 7.54 -0.06 17.91
C LYS A 254 8.00 -1.35 17.23
N ALA A 255 8.90 -2.10 17.85
CA ALA A 255 9.41 -3.35 17.30
C ALA A 255 8.32 -4.44 17.32
N GLU A 256 7.54 -4.53 18.41
CA GLU A 256 6.40 -5.44 18.52
C GLU A 256 5.31 -5.11 17.49
N ALA A 257 5.02 -3.82 17.27
CA ALA A 257 4.06 -3.37 16.26
C ALA A 257 4.47 -3.79 14.84
N LEU A 258 5.77 -3.62 14.50
CA LEU A 258 6.31 -4.07 13.21
C LEU A 258 6.28 -5.59 13.08
N ALA A 259 6.67 -6.34 14.11
CA ALA A 259 6.65 -7.80 14.11
C ALA A 259 5.22 -8.33 13.88
N THR A 260 4.23 -7.74 14.57
CA THR A 260 2.80 -8.10 14.42
C THR A 260 2.30 -7.79 13.01
N ALA A 261 2.61 -6.63 12.48
CA ALA A 261 2.23 -6.23 11.11
C ALA A 261 2.88 -7.15 10.06
N ALA A 262 4.18 -7.43 10.19
CA ALA A 262 4.90 -8.34 9.30
C ALA A 262 4.30 -9.74 9.30
N LYS A 263 4.04 -10.30 10.50
CA LYS A 263 3.39 -11.60 10.66
C LYS A 263 2.01 -11.64 10.04
N THR A 264 1.21 -10.58 10.22
CA THR A 264 -0.14 -10.48 9.65
C THR A 264 -0.09 -10.46 8.13
N LEU A 265 0.76 -9.62 7.52
CA LEU A 265 0.93 -9.55 6.07
C LEU A 265 1.44 -10.87 5.50
N LEU A 266 2.43 -11.50 6.15
CA LEU A 266 2.94 -12.80 5.73
C LEU A 266 1.84 -13.87 5.76
N THR A 267 1.12 -13.98 6.87
CA THR A 267 0.05 -14.99 7.03
C THR A 267 -1.10 -14.79 6.04
N THR A 268 -1.42 -13.54 5.72
CA THR A 268 -2.55 -13.21 4.84
C THR A 268 -2.20 -13.35 3.36
N CYS A 269 -0.97 -12.99 2.97
CA CYS A 269 -0.64 -12.78 1.56
C CYS A 269 0.34 -13.80 0.98
N ALA A 270 1.24 -14.38 1.80
CA ALA A 270 2.19 -15.36 1.31
C ALA A 270 1.50 -16.69 0.98
N THR A 271 2.05 -17.39 -0.02
CA THR A 271 1.62 -18.73 -0.43
C THR A 271 2.83 -19.62 -0.64
N ASP A 272 2.63 -20.88 -0.99
CA ASP A 272 3.74 -21.80 -1.30
C ASP A 272 4.62 -21.32 -2.47
N ARG A 273 4.09 -20.43 -3.34
CA ARG A 273 4.77 -19.90 -4.51
C ARG A 273 5.06 -18.42 -4.47
N PHE A 274 4.51 -17.69 -3.49
CA PHE A 274 4.65 -16.24 -3.37
C PHE A 274 5.21 -15.85 -2.01
N ALA A 275 6.32 -15.10 -2.00
CA ALA A 275 6.99 -14.62 -0.79
C ALA A 275 6.61 -13.17 -0.46
N VAL A 276 6.50 -12.88 0.86
CA VAL A 276 6.34 -11.50 1.36
C VAL A 276 7.53 -11.15 2.21
N SER A 277 8.40 -10.29 1.72
CA SER A 277 9.72 -10.00 2.27
C SER A 277 9.85 -8.54 2.70
N PHE A 278 10.84 -8.26 3.54
CA PHE A 278 10.98 -6.95 4.18
C PHE A 278 12.41 -6.43 4.10
N VAL A 279 12.54 -5.14 3.81
CA VAL A 279 13.81 -4.42 4.05
C VAL A 279 13.84 -4.07 5.54
N VAL A 280 14.84 -4.58 6.26
CA VAL A 280 14.98 -4.36 7.69
C VAL A 280 16.00 -3.26 7.96
N ASP A 281 15.51 -2.04 8.12
CA ASP A 281 16.29 -0.86 8.50
C ASP A 281 16.19 -0.59 10.03
N MET A 282 15.14 -1.10 10.68
CA MET A 282 14.91 -1.03 12.13
C MET A 282 14.74 -2.46 12.67
N PRO A 283 15.43 -2.85 13.76
CA PRO A 283 15.28 -4.17 14.33
C PRO A 283 13.87 -4.46 14.83
N PHE A 284 13.34 -5.62 14.49
CA PHE A 284 12.12 -6.21 15.05
C PHE A 284 12.22 -7.74 14.96
N GLU A 285 11.39 -8.46 15.69
CA GLU A 285 11.32 -9.92 15.60
C GLU A 285 10.86 -10.32 14.19
N PHE A 286 11.79 -10.89 13.41
CA PHE A 286 11.54 -11.24 12.03
C PHE A 286 10.61 -12.46 11.94
N PRO A 287 9.54 -12.43 11.11
CA PRO A 287 8.59 -13.53 11.04
C PRO A 287 9.20 -14.78 10.42
N VAL A 288 8.76 -15.94 10.90
CA VAL A 288 9.10 -17.23 10.30
C VAL A 288 8.10 -17.57 9.21
N GLY A 289 8.58 -17.94 8.04
CA GLY A 289 7.73 -18.33 6.91
C GLY A 289 8.40 -18.05 5.56
N ARG A 290 7.57 -17.95 4.50
CA ARG A 290 8.06 -17.67 3.15
C ARG A 290 8.36 -16.19 2.98
N CYS A 291 9.46 -15.74 3.55
CA CYS A 291 9.93 -14.35 3.54
C CYS A 291 11.45 -14.28 3.59
N ARG A 292 12.01 -13.20 3.07
CA ARG A 292 13.42 -12.87 3.14
C ARG A 292 13.64 -11.53 3.83
N MET A 293 14.76 -11.43 4.52
CA MET A 293 15.27 -10.19 5.07
C MET A 293 16.17 -9.51 4.05
N TYR A 294 15.81 -8.32 3.62
CA TYR A 294 16.62 -7.52 2.72
C TYR A 294 17.39 -6.45 3.50
N ARG A 295 18.65 -6.24 3.13
CA ARG A 295 19.52 -5.22 3.72
C ARG A 295 20.05 -4.31 2.62
N ARG A 296 19.85 -3.00 2.80
CA ARG A 296 20.38 -1.95 1.94
C ARG A 296 21.65 -1.35 2.54
N ASN A 297 22.52 -0.79 1.72
CA ASN A 297 23.68 0.00 2.14
C ASN A 297 24.65 -0.74 3.08
N ALA A 298 24.69 -2.07 3.02
CA ALA A 298 25.63 -2.86 3.82
C ALA A 298 27.06 -2.68 3.33
N VAL A 299 27.98 -2.46 4.26
CA VAL A 299 29.41 -2.46 3.98
C VAL A 299 29.94 -3.89 3.95
N ALA A 300 30.77 -4.23 2.99
CA ALA A 300 31.26 -5.60 2.82
C ALA A 300 31.94 -6.17 4.07
N SER A 301 32.59 -5.35 4.90
CA SER A 301 33.18 -5.79 6.18
C SER A 301 32.14 -6.16 7.25
N GLN A 302 30.89 -5.80 7.08
CA GLN A 302 29.81 -6.05 8.06
C GLN A 302 28.90 -7.21 7.65
N VAL A 303 29.08 -7.80 6.47
CA VAL A 303 28.22 -8.84 5.91
C VAL A 303 28.04 -10.02 6.87
N GLU A 304 29.14 -10.58 7.40
CA GLU A 304 29.08 -11.70 8.34
C GLU A 304 28.46 -11.33 9.68
N THR A 305 28.72 -10.12 10.17
CA THR A 305 28.11 -9.60 11.40
C THR A 305 26.59 -9.46 11.22
N ILE A 306 26.15 -8.85 10.11
CA ILE A 306 24.73 -8.73 9.78
C ILE A 306 24.08 -10.11 9.68
N ALA A 307 24.71 -11.07 9.05
CA ALA A 307 24.17 -12.42 8.94
C ALA A 307 24.04 -13.12 10.28
N THR A 308 25.04 -12.98 11.15
CA THR A 308 25.02 -13.56 12.51
C THR A 308 23.98 -12.88 13.41
N GLU A 309 23.87 -11.57 13.33
CA GLU A 309 22.92 -10.78 14.15
C GLU A 309 21.48 -10.81 13.60
N SER A 310 21.26 -11.31 12.39
CA SER A 310 19.93 -11.37 11.75
C SER A 310 18.94 -12.27 12.50
N GLY A 311 19.43 -13.24 13.27
CA GLY A 311 18.59 -14.24 13.95
C GLY A 311 17.92 -15.24 13.00
N LEU A 312 18.28 -15.25 11.71
CA LEU A 312 17.72 -16.16 10.72
C LEU A 312 18.33 -17.58 10.88
N GLU A 313 17.48 -18.61 10.79
CA GLU A 313 17.94 -20.01 10.85
C GLU A 313 18.78 -20.39 9.63
N THR A 314 18.41 -19.86 8.45
CA THR A 314 19.07 -20.14 7.18
C THR A 314 19.43 -18.84 6.45
N PRO A 315 20.43 -18.07 6.92
CA PRO A 315 20.76 -16.77 6.33
C PRO A 315 21.22 -16.85 4.87
N LEU A 316 21.77 -17.99 4.42
CA LEU A 316 22.23 -18.17 3.04
C LEU A 316 21.10 -17.96 2.01
N THR A 317 19.87 -18.33 2.34
CA THR A 317 18.72 -18.26 1.45
C THR A 317 17.73 -17.17 1.82
N HIS A 318 17.73 -16.72 3.09
CA HIS A 318 16.77 -15.78 3.64
C HIS A 318 17.32 -14.36 3.86
N LEU A 319 18.63 -14.17 3.76
CA LEU A 319 19.25 -12.84 3.81
C LEU A 319 19.68 -12.41 2.41
N VAL A 320 19.25 -11.23 2.00
CA VAL A 320 19.53 -10.66 0.67
C VAL A 320 20.10 -9.25 0.81
N PHE A 321 21.20 -8.99 0.11
CA PHE A 321 21.83 -7.68 0.07
C PHE A 321 21.49 -6.95 -1.25
N LEU A 322 21.02 -5.72 -1.14
CA LEU A 322 20.89 -4.79 -2.25
C LEU A 322 22.14 -3.92 -2.30
N THR A 323 23.01 -4.14 -3.29
CA THR A 323 24.30 -3.48 -3.36
C THR A 323 24.82 -3.39 -4.80
N ASP A 324 25.52 -2.31 -5.11
CA ASP A 324 26.30 -2.12 -6.34
C ASP A 324 27.76 -2.59 -6.19
N VAL A 325 28.17 -2.96 -4.96
CA VAL A 325 29.53 -3.37 -4.65
C VAL A 325 29.78 -4.81 -5.08
N HIS A 326 30.83 -5.02 -5.90
CA HIS A 326 31.31 -6.34 -6.31
C HIS A 326 32.37 -6.85 -5.32
N ASP A 327 31.90 -7.39 -4.17
CA ASP A 327 32.76 -8.02 -3.17
C ASP A 327 32.27 -9.45 -2.92
N THR A 328 33.21 -10.39 -2.83
CA THR A 328 32.92 -11.83 -2.72
C THR A 328 32.21 -12.21 -1.41
N ARG A 329 32.31 -11.39 -0.37
CA ARG A 329 31.60 -11.58 0.91
C ARG A 329 30.08 -11.57 0.77
N PHE A 330 29.55 -10.78 -0.18
CA PHE A 330 28.12 -10.76 -0.47
C PHE A 330 27.65 -12.06 -1.16
N ASN A 331 28.52 -12.71 -1.94
CA ASN A 331 28.14 -13.87 -2.75
C ASN A 331 27.83 -15.14 -1.92
N ALA A 332 28.16 -15.14 -0.63
CA ALA A 332 27.76 -16.22 0.29
C ALA A 332 26.24 -16.17 0.59
N TYR A 333 25.58 -15.05 0.35
CA TYR A 333 24.17 -14.79 0.66
C TYR A 333 23.41 -14.42 -0.62
N GLY A 334 22.12 -14.16 -0.49
CA GLY A 334 21.38 -13.56 -1.60
C GLY A 334 21.91 -12.16 -1.92
N VAL A 335 22.01 -11.83 -3.21
CA VAL A 335 22.47 -10.52 -3.65
C VAL A 335 21.74 -10.07 -4.92
N LEU A 336 21.28 -8.83 -4.91
CA LEU A 336 20.75 -8.17 -6.10
C LEU A 336 21.55 -6.91 -6.37
N ARG A 337 21.96 -6.74 -7.64
CA ARG A 337 22.77 -5.63 -8.13
C ARG A 337 22.00 -4.82 -9.17
N PRO A 338 22.40 -3.58 -9.46
CA PRO A 338 21.82 -2.83 -10.58
C PRO A 338 21.92 -3.64 -11.87
N LEU A 339 20.91 -3.53 -12.72
CA LEU A 339 20.90 -4.18 -14.03
C LEU A 339 22.07 -3.60 -14.89
N PRO A 340 22.97 -4.42 -15.44
CA PRO A 340 24.15 -3.97 -16.17
C PRO A 340 23.82 -3.27 -17.49
#